data_b5924069cf9543a6cd4731d83d5a9b21
#
_entry.id   b5924069cf9543a6cd4731d83d5a9b21
#
_cell.length_a   1.000
_cell.length_b   1.000
_cell.length_c   1.000
_cell.angle_alpha   90.00
_cell.angle_beta   90.00
_cell.angle_gamma   90.00
#
_symmetry.space_group_name_H-M   'P 1'
#
loop_
_entity.id
_entity.type
_entity.pdbx_description
1 polymer ?
#
loop_
_entity_poly.entity_id
_entity_poly.type
_entity_poly.pdbx_seq_one_letter_code
_entity_poly.pdbx_strand_id
1 'polypeptide(L)'
;MLAATRLIALHKNKGMTVAACLKNRTDYIENPDKTEQGQFVSSYACSALTADEEFMLTKRQYDLVNGRRQKSDVIAYQIRQSFRPGEITAEEANKVGYELAMRFTKGKYAFVVATHTDRQHIHNHVIFNSTALDGSRKFRDFFFSALAVQRLSDLICLENQLSI
;
A
#
# COMPACT_ATOMS: atom_id res chain seq x y z
N MET A 1 -2.08 -12.96 -19.32
CA MET A 1 -2.16 -11.61 -18.70
C MET A 1 -0.81 -11.29 -18.11
N LEU A 2 -0.29 -10.14 -18.44
CA LEU A 2 0.97 -9.64 -17.90
C LEU A 2 0.77 -9.06 -16.51
N ALA A 3 1.84 -8.91 -15.75
CA ALA A 3 1.79 -8.21 -14.48
C ALA A 3 1.28 -6.78 -14.72
N ALA A 4 0.32 -6.36 -13.90
CA ALA A 4 -0.27 -5.03 -14.00
C ALA A 4 -0.17 -4.33 -12.65
N THR A 5 0.28 -3.08 -12.67
CA THR A 5 0.49 -2.30 -11.46
C THR A 5 -0.20 -0.94 -11.58
N ARG A 6 -0.92 -0.55 -10.53
CA ARG A 6 -1.64 0.72 -10.45
C ARG A 6 -1.35 1.42 -9.13
N LEU A 7 -1.31 2.76 -9.20
CA LEU A 7 -1.28 3.62 -8.03
C LEU A 7 -2.62 4.34 -7.92
N ILE A 8 -3.26 4.25 -6.76
CA ILE A 8 -4.60 4.79 -6.52
C ILE A 8 -4.56 5.65 -5.26
N ALA A 9 -4.97 6.92 -5.36
CA ALA A 9 -5.15 7.77 -4.18
C ALA A 9 -6.43 7.36 -3.45
N LEU A 10 -6.34 7.18 -2.14
CA LEU A 10 -7.50 6.87 -1.30
C LEU A 10 -7.96 8.13 -0.60
N HIS A 11 -9.23 8.49 -0.84
CA HIS A 11 -9.84 9.70 -0.31
C HIS A 11 -10.70 9.42 0.91
N LYS A 12 -10.80 10.42 1.77
CA LYS A 12 -11.77 10.39 2.86
C LYS A 12 -13.18 10.38 2.29
N ASN A 13 -14.00 9.43 2.71
CA ASN A 13 -15.40 9.39 2.31
C ASN A 13 -16.19 10.49 3.02
N LYS A 14 -17.11 11.13 2.28
CA LYS A 14 -17.97 12.17 2.83
C LYS A 14 -18.79 11.63 4.02
N GLY A 15 -18.78 12.37 5.10
CA GLY A 15 -19.52 12.00 6.31
C GLY A 15 -18.82 10.99 7.22
N MET A 16 -17.60 10.54 6.85
CA MET A 16 -16.81 9.62 7.66
C MET A 16 -15.55 10.31 8.18
N THR A 17 -15.03 9.83 9.32
CA THR A 17 -13.74 10.27 9.82
C THR A 17 -12.59 9.65 9.01
N VAL A 18 -11.42 10.29 9.04
CA VAL A 18 -10.21 9.72 8.43
C VAL A 18 -9.89 8.38 9.08
N ALA A 19 -9.98 8.29 10.40
CA ALA A 19 -9.69 7.06 11.14
C ALA A 19 -10.60 5.90 10.69
N ALA A 20 -11.89 6.15 10.54
CA ALA A 20 -12.84 5.12 10.09
C ALA A 20 -12.57 4.68 8.65
N CYS A 21 -12.23 5.63 7.78
CA CYS A 21 -11.88 5.32 6.39
C CYS A 21 -10.60 4.47 6.30
N LEU A 22 -9.57 4.82 7.06
CA LEU A 22 -8.33 4.05 7.11
C LEU A 22 -8.59 2.62 7.62
N LYS A 23 -9.34 2.50 8.72
CA LYS A 23 -9.71 1.18 9.25
C LYS A 23 -10.43 0.32 8.22
N ASN A 24 -11.41 0.88 7.54
CA ASN A 24 -12.16 0.15 6.52
C ASN A 24 -11.27 -0.32 5.38
N ARG A 25 -10.33 0.52 4.94
CA ARG A 25 -9.42 0.18 3.83
C ARG A 25 -8.42 -0.90 4.23
N THR A 26 -7.81 -0.78 5.41
CA THR A 26 -6.86 -1.79 5.88
C THR A 26 -7.55 -3.11 6.19
N ASP A 27 -8.71 -3.08 6.84
CA ASP A 27 -9.49 -4.29 7.12
C ASP A 27 -9.88 -5.00 5.83
N TYR A 28 -10.25 -4.26 4.79
CA TYR A 28 -10.62 -4.83 3.51
C TYR A 28 -9.47 -5.62 2.87
N ILE A 29 -8.27 -5.04 2.79
CA ILE A 29 -7.15 -5.73 2.17
C ILE A 29 -6.61 -6.87 3.04
N GLU A 30 -6.73 -6.75 4.37
CA GLU A 30 -6.25 -7.75 5.32
C GLU A 30 -7.27 -8.86 5.59
N ASN A 31 -8.38 -8.90 4.84
CA ASN A 31 -9.45 -9.87 5.02
C ASN A 31 -8.89 -11.29 5.08
N PRO A 32 -9.12 -12.04 6.21
CA PRO A 32 -8.57 -13.37 6.39
C PRO A 32 -8.97 -14.36 5.29
N ASP A 33 -10.17 -14.22 4.73
CA ASP A 33 -10.66 -15.10 3.67
C ASP A 33 -9.90 -14.94 2.36
N LYS A 34 -9.22 -13.80 2.16
CA LYS A 34 -8.45 -13.48 0.95
C LYS A 34 -6.96 -13.69 1.13
N THR A 35 -6.48 -13.71 2.36
CA THR A 35 -5.06 -13.73 2.71
C THR A 35 -4.63 -15.03 3.41
N GLU A 36 -5.45 -16.07 3.31
CA GLU A 36 -5.24 -17.35 4.01
C GLU A 36 -5.01 -17.15 5.50
N GLN A 37 -6.02 -16.57 6.16
CA GLN A 37 -6.03 -16.30 7.60
C GLN A 37 -4.91 -15.35 8.05
N GLY A 38 -4.57 -14.38 7.20
CA GLY A 38 -3.54 -13.39 7.50
C GLY A 38 -2.12 -13.85 7.26
N GLN A 39 -1.93 -15.06 6.74
CA GLN A 39 -0.60 -15.60 6.46
C GLN A 39 0.18 -14.73 5.46
N PHE A 40 -0.51 -14.16 4.48
CA PHE A 40 0.11 -13.35 3.43
C PHE A 40 -0.15 -11.86 3.62
N VAL A 41 -0.01 -11.41 4.86
CA VAL A 41 -0.02 -9.99 5.23
C VAL A 41 1.31 -9.65 5.87
N SER A 42 1.96 -8.60 5.38
CA SER A 42 3.19 -8.06 5.94
C SER A 42 3.08 -6.55 6.10
N SER A 43 3.96 -5.96 6.90
CA SER A 43 3.93 -4.52 7.14
C SER A 43 5.32 -3.97 7.39
N TYR A 44 5.47 -2.66 7.17
CA TYR A 44 6.71 -1.93 7.42
C TYR A 44 6.42 -0.72 8.30
N ALA A 45 7.19 -0.58 9.37
CA ALA A 45 7.10 0.53 10.34
C ALA A 45 5.73 0.67 11.01
N CYS A 46 4.94 -0.40 11.00
CA CYS A 46 3.67 -0.50 11.70
C CYS A 46 3.31 -1.97 11.87
N SER A 47 2.36 -2.24 12.77
CA SER A 47 1.71 -3.55 12.85
C SER A 47 0.51 -3.56 11.90
N ALA A 48 0.33 -4.64 11.15
CA ALA A 48 -0.82 -4.78 10.25
C ALA A 48 -2.14 -4.63 11.02
N LEU A 49 -2.21 -5.16 12.25
CA LEU A 49 -3.44 -5.09 13.06
C LEU A 49 -3.84 -3.69 13.49
N THR A 50 -2.87 -2.78 13.61
CA THR A 50 -3.08 -1.41 14.12
C THR A 50 -2.60 -0.35 13.14
N ALA A 51 -2.42 -0.71 11.87
CA ALA A 51 -1.89 0.20 10.86
C ALA A 51 -2.71 1.48 10.74
N ASP A 52 -4.03 1.38 10.77
CA ASP A 52 -4.93 2.52 10.71
C ASP A 52 -4.68 3.52 11.85
N GLU A 53 -4.52 3.02 13.07
CA GLU A 53 -4.23 3.87 14.24
C GLU A 53 -2.85 4.49 14.16
N GLU A 54 -1.86 3.72 13.73
CA GLU A 54 -0.49 4.20 13.58
C GLU A 54 -0.37 5.25 12.47
N PHE A 55 -1.10 5.07 11.37
CA PHE A 55 -1.20 6.09 10.32
C PHE A 55 -1.78 7.40 10.87
N MET A 56 -2.79 7.30 11.72
CA MET A 56 -3.40 8.47 12.35
C MET A 56 -2.45 9.20 13.30
N LEU A 57 -1.65 8.47 14.06
CA LEU A 57 -0.64 9.06 14.94
C LEU A 57 0.35 9.91 14.14
N THR A 58 0.84 9.38 13.02
CA THR A 58 1.76 10.10 12.14
C THR A 58 1.10 11.37 11.57
N LYS A 59 -0.17 11.30 11.19
CA LYS A 59 -0.92 12.45 10.68
C LYS A 59 -1.10 13.54 11.74
N ARG A 60 -1.36 13.16 12.98
CA ARG A 60 -1.46 14.10 14.10
C ARG A 60 -0.12 14.77 14.37
N GLN A 61 0.97 14.02 14.29
CA GLN A 61 2.32 14.56 14.42
C GLN A 61 2.61 15.59 13.32
N TYR A 62 2.23 15.30 12.08
CA TYR A 62 2.35 16.23 10.97
C TYR A 62 1.61 17.54 11.24
N ASP A 63 0.36 17.45 11.72
CA ASP A 63 -0.45 18.63 12.01
C ASP A 63 0.15 19.46 13.14
N LEU A 64 0.69 18.84 14.18
CA LEU A 64 1.36 19.53 15.28
C LEU A 64 2.62 20.28 14.81
N VAL A 65 3.45 19.64 14.00
CA VAL A 65 4.71 20.23 13.51
C VAL A 65 4.44 21.35 12.51
N ASN A 66 3.46 21.19 11.64
CA ASN A 66 3.21 22.12 10.54
C ASN A 66 2.16 23.19 10.86
N GLY A 67 1.43 23.04 11.97
CA GLY A 67 0.39 23.99 12.37
C GLY A 67 -0.75 24.10 11.35
N ARG A 68 -0.96 23.09 10.52
CA ARG A 68 -1.95 23.14 9.44
C ARG A 68 -2.89 21.96 9.50
N ARG A 69 -4.18 22.23 9.30
CA ARG A 69 -5.13 21.18 8.95
C ARG A 69 -4.84 20.68 7.56
N GLN A 70 -5.08 19.39 7.35
CA GLN A 70 -4.95 18.77 6.04
C GLN A 70 -5.94 19.41 5.07
N LYS A 71 -5.44 19.97 3.97
CA LYS A 71 -6.29 20.56 2.93
C LYS A 71 -6.79 19.51 1.93
N SER A 72 -5.99 18.46 1.72
CA SER A 72 -6.35 17.37 0.82
C SER A 72 -7.11 16.30 1.60
N ASP A 73 -8.10 15.69 0.95
CA ASP A 73 -8.83 14.55 1.50
C ASP A 73 -8.16 13.20 1.21
N VAL A 74 -6.96 13.20 0.62
CA VAL A 74 -6.17 11.98 0.42
C VAL A 74 -5.61 11.52 1.75
N ILE A 75 -5.96 10.29 2.14
CA ILE A 75 -5.59 9.74 3.45
C ILE A 75 -4.50 8.68 3.36
N ALA A 76 -4.39 8.02 2.22
CA ALA A 76 -3.41 6.97 1.94
C ALA A 76 -3.34 6.76 0.44
N TYR A 77 -2.41 5.90 0.03
CA TYR A 77 -2.30 5.46 -1.37
C TYR A 77 -2.31 3.95 -1.41
N GLN A 78 -2.89 3.40 -2.46
CA GLN A 78 -2.90 1.97 -2.69
C GLN A 78 -2.13 1.65 -3.96
N ILE A 79 -1.26 0.64 -3.86
CA ILE A 79 -0.65 0.01 -5.03
C ILE A 79 -1.35 -1.33 -5.22
N ARG A 80 -1.85 -1.59 -6.42
CA ARG A 80 -2.37 -2.90 -6.82
C ARG A 80 -1.40 -3.50 -7.81
N GLN A 81 -1.00 -4.75 -7.56
CA GLN A 81 -0.06 -5.47 -8.41
C GLN A 81 -0.62 -6.87 -8.64
N SER A 82 -0.85 -7.25 -9.89
CA SER A 82 -1.35 -8.57 -10.24
C SER A 82 -0.33 -9.34 -11.07
N PHE A 83 -0.37 -10.67 -10.94
CA PHE A 83 0.58 -11.57 -11.58
C PHE A 83 -0.13 -12.52 -12.52
N ARG A 84 0.60 -13.03 -13.49
CA ARG A 84 0.11 -14.04 -14.40
C ARG A 84 -0.23 -15.32 -13.64
N PRO A 85 -1.38 -15.99 -13.91
CA PRO A 85 -1.74 -17.22 -13.23
C PRO A 85 -0.67 -18.28 -13.33
N GLY A 86 -0.35 -18.94 -12.20
CA GLY A 86 0.60 -20.03 -12.13
C GLY A 86 2.07 -19.63 -12.17
N GLU A 87 2.39 -18.33 -12.25
CA GLU A 87 3.76 -17.86 -12.38
C GLU A 87 4.47 -17.66 -11.05
N ILE A 88 3.71 -17.40 -9.98
CA ILE A 88 4.26 -17.01 -8.68
C ILE A 88 3.46 -17.67 -7.55
N THR A 89 4.11 -17.97 -6.44
CA THR A 89 3.44 -18.39 -5.21
C THR A 89 2.97 -17.18 -4.42
N ALA A 90 2.02 -17.37 -3.50
CA ALA A 90 1.53 -16.29 -2.66
C ALA A 90 2.65 -15.72 -1.76
N GLU A 91 3.52 -16.59 -1.24
CA GLU A 91 4.65 -16.17 -0.43
C GLU A 91 5.62 -15.28 -1.20
N GLU A 92 5.99 -15.69 -2.42
CA GLU A 92 6.86 -14.92 -3.30
C GLU A 92 6.19 -13.61 -3.70
N ALA A 93 4.89 -13.62 -4.00
CA ALA A 93 4.13 -12.42 -4.35
C ALA A 93 4.14 -11.40 -3.22
N ASN A 94 3.98 -11.85 -1.97
CA ASN A 94 4.05 -10.97 -0.81
C ASN A 94 5.42 -10.30 -0.69
N LYS A 95 6.49 -11.05 -0.90
CA LYS A 95 7.86 -10.51 -0.89
C LYS A 95 8.07 -9.48 -2.00
N VAL A 96 7.59 -9.76 -3.20
CA VAL A 96 7.68 -8.84 -4.35
C VAL A 96 6.89 -7.56 -4.07
N GLY A 97 5.68 -7.67 -3.52
CA GLY A 97 4.88 -6.52 -3.13
C GLY A 97 5.53 -5.67 -2.04
N TYR A 98 6.13 -6.32 -1.06
CA TYR A 98 6.88 -5.63 0.01
C TYR A 98 8.06 -4.86 -0.56
N GLU A 99 8.84 -5.49 -1.43
CA GLU A 99 9.99 -4.84 -2.07
C GLU A 99 9.55 -3.66 -2.93
N LEU A 100 8.48 -3.81 -3.70
CA LEU A 100 7.92 -2.72 -4.50
C LEU A 100 7.54 -1.53 -3.62
N ALA A 101 6.81 -1.78 -2.55
CA ALA A 101 6.39 -0.73 -1.61
C ALA A 101 7.60 -0.05 -0.96
N MET A 102 8.58 -0.82 -0.50
CA MET A 102 9.78 -0.30 0.13
C MET A 102 10.58 0.60 -0.83
N ARG A 103 10.81 0.13 -2.05
CA ARG A 103 11.58 0.88 -3.02
C ARG A 103 10.84 2.12 -3.53
N PHE A 104 9.53 1.99 -3.75
CA PHE A 104 8.72 3.12 -4.23
C PHE A 104 8.60 4.22 -3.18
N THR A 105 8.38 3.86 -1.92
CA THR A 105 8.27 4.82 -0.81
C THR A 105 9.62 5.21 -0.22
N LYS A 106 10.70 4.57 -0.65
CA LYS A 106 12.07 4.76 -0.17
C LYS A 106 12.22 4.56 1.34
N GLY A 107 11.35 3.73 1.92
CA GLY A 107 11.32 3.45 3.35
C GLY A 107 10.83 4.62 4.20
N LYS A 108 10.26 5.66 3.61
CA LYS A 108 9.85 6.88 4.31
C LYS A 108 8.40 6.87 4.77
N TYR A 109 7.61 5.88 4.38
CA TYR A 109 6.18 5.78 4.67
C TYR A 109 5.86 4.39 5.21
N ALA A 110 5.04 4.32 6.26
CA ALA A 110 4.55 3.05 6.76
C ALA A 110 3.59 2.43 5.75
N PHE A 111 3.62 1.11 5.61
CA PHE A 111 2.73 0.41 4.69
C PHE A 111 2.37 -0.99 5.16
N VAL A 112 1.27 -1.50 4.59
CA VAL A 112 0.82 -2.88 4.74
C VAL A 112 0.74 -3.50 3.35
N VAL A 113 1.21 -4.73 3.21
CA VAL A 113 1.11 -5.53 1.98
C VAL A 113 0.23 -6.73 2.27
N ALA A 114 -0.84 -6.88 1.52
CA ALA A 114 -1.73 -8.03 1.60
C ALA A 114 -1.78 -8.74 0.26
N THR A 115 -1.47 -10.03 0.24
CA THR A 115 -1.54 -10.86 -0.96
C THR A 115 -2.83 -11.65 -0.95
N HIS A 116 -3.64 -11.46 -1.99
CA HIS A 116 -4.93 -12.12 -2.14
C HIS A 116 -4.80 -13.36 -3.01
N THR A 117 -5.34 -14.47 -2.54
CA THR A 117 -5.28 -15.78 -3.21
C THR A 117 -6.66 -16.33 -3.55
N ASP A 118 -7.71 -15.55 -3.35
CA ASP A 118 -9.10 -15.95 -3.54
C ASP A 118 -9.54 -16.00 -5.01
N ARG A 119 -8.67 -15.63 -5.94
CA ARG A 119 -8.94 -15.61 -7.38
C ARG A 119 -7.92 -16.43 -8.14
N GLN A 120 -8.16 -16.66 -9.43
CA GLN A 120 -7.27 -17.44 -10.30
C GLN A 120 -5.85 -16.88 -10.36
N HIS A 121 -5.71 -15.57 -10.34
CA HIS A 121 -4.39 -14.92 -10.32
C HIS A 121 -4.17 -14.24 -8.98
N ILE A 122 -2.97 -14.43 -8.48
CA ILE A 122 -2.52 -13.81 -7.24
C ILE A 122 -2.31 -12.33 -7.48
N HIS A 123 -2.72 -11.52 -6.52
CA HIS A 123 -2.52 -10.08 -6.60
C HIS A 123 -2.22 -9.49 -5.22
N ASN A 124 -1.42 -8.45 -5.24
CA ASN A 124 -1.05 -7.69 -4.05
C ASN A 124 -1.87 -6.42 -3.93
N HIS A 125 -2.23 -6.08 -2.70
CA HIS A 125 -2.72 -4.78 -2.32
C HIS A 125 -1.74 -4.20 -1.31
N VAL A 126 -1.18 -3.04 -1.62
CA VAL A 126 -0.32 -2.28 -0.70
C VAL A 126 -1.07 -1.01 -0.34
N ILE A 127 -1.17 -0.71 0.95
CA ILE A 127 -1.65 0.60 1.41
C ILE A 127 -0.51 1.26 2.17
N PHE A 128 -0.08 2.44 1.71
CA PHE A 128 0.89 3.23 2.44
C PHE A 128 0.30 4.57 2.88
N ASN A 129 0.77 5.05 4.03
CA ASN A 129 0.29 6.30 4.60
C ASN A 129 0.62 7.47 3.67
N SER A 130 -0.28 8.42 3.54
CA SER A 130 0.00 9.65 2.79
C SER A 130 0.96 10.59 3.52
N THR A 131 1.25 10.33 4.79
CA THR A 131 2.15 11.13 5.63
C THR A 131 3.41 10.33 5.92
N ALA A 132 4.58 10.98 5.78
CA ALA A 132 5.88 10.35 6.05
C ALA A 132 6.04 10.01 7.53
N LEU A 133 6.84 8.97 7.81
CA LEU A 133 7.06 8.44 9.16
C LEU A 133 7.52 9.50 10.16
N ASP A 134 8.34 10.45 9.73
CA ASP A 134 8.84 11.51 10.60
C ASP A 134 7.86 12.68 10.76
N GLY A 135 6.70 12.63 10.14
CA GLY A 135 5.70 13.68 10.19
C GLY A 135 6.06 14.95 9.44
N SER A 136 7.14 14.94 8.65
CA SER A 136 7.67 16.17 8.02
C SER A 136 7.00 16.52 6.70
N ARG A 137 6.45 15.54 5.99
CA ARG A 137 5.93 15.73 4.63
C ARG A 137 4.80 14.78 4.32
N LYS A 138 4.06 15.12 3.26
CA LYS A 138 3.09 14.23 2.63
C LYS A 138 3.66 13.70 1.32
N PHE A 139 3.22 12.49 0.94
CA PHE A 139 3.57 11.93 -0.35
C PHE A 139 3.03 12.84 -1.46
N ARG A 140 3.86 13.13 -2.45
CA ARG A 140 3.48 13.92 -3.61
C ARG A 140 3.17 12.98 -4.77
N ASP A 141 1.89 12.84 -5.05
CA ASP A 141 1.43 12.17 -6.26
C ASP A 141 1.41 13.22 -7.39
N PHE A 142 2.23 13.00 -8.39
CA PHE A 142 2.30 13.89 -9.53
C PHE A 142 2.25 13.07 -10.82
N PHE A 143 2.27 13.76 -11.95
CA PHE A 143 2.02 13.18 -13.27
C PHE A 143 2.79 11.87 -13.57
N PHE A 144 4.03 11.74 -13.09
CA PHE A 144 4.85 10.56 -13.36
C PHE A 144 4.83 9.48 -12.28
N SER A 145 4.11 9.67 -11.18
CA SER A 145 4.10 8.71 -10.07
C SER A 145 3.57 7.33 -10.49
N ALA A 146 2.47 7.31 -11.24
CA ALA A 146 1.89 6.05 -11.73
C ALA A 146 2.85 5.32 -12.68
N LEU A 147 3.51 6.06 -13.57
CA LEU A 147 4.51 5.48 -14.47
C LEU A 147 5.72 4.94 -13.70
N ALA A 148 6.17 5.68 -12.69
CA ALA A 148 7.30 5.27 -11.86
C ALA A 148 7.03 3.95 -11.13
N VAL A 149 5.84 3.80 -10.53
CA VAL A 149 5.50 2.56 -9.82
C VAL A 149 5.37 1.39 -10.79
N GLN A 150 4.83 1.62 -11.99
CA GLN A 150 4.72 0.59 -13.03
C GLN A 150 6.10 0.10 -13.47
N ARG A 151 7.00 1.02 -13.78
CA ARG A 151 8.37 0.68 -14.21
C ARG A 151 9.17 -0.01 -13.10
N LEU A 152 8.99 0.42 -11.87
CA LEU A 152 9.64 -0.21 -10.72
C LEU A 152 9.10 -1.63 -10.52
N SER A 153 7.80 -1.84 -10.65
CA SER A 153 7.19 -3.16 -10.62
C SER A 153 7.75 -4.06 -11.72
N ASP A 154 7.84 -3.56 -12.94
CA ASP A 154 8.41 -4.31 -14.06
C ASP A 154 9.86 -4.70 -13.78
N LEU A 155 10.67 -3.79 -13.27
CA LEU A 155 12.06 -4.07 -12.92
C LEU A 155 12.16 -5.18 -11.87
N ILE A 156 11.39 -5.10 -10.81
CA ILE A 156 11.38 -6.12 -9.75
C ILE A 156 10.91 -7.46 -10.31
N CYS A 157 9.89 -7.46 -11.16
CA CYS A 157 9.41 -8.68 -11.82
C CYS A 157 10.52 -9.31 -12.67
N LEU A 158 11.24 -8.50 -13.46
CA LEU A 158 12.37 -9.00 -14.26
C LEU A 158 13.47 -9.57 -13.37
N GLU A 159 13.83 -8.90 -12.28
CA GLU A 159 14.82 -9.39 -11.32
C GLU A 159 14.43 -10.74 -10.71
N ASN A 160 13.14 -11.03 -10.62
CA ASN A 160 12.58 -12.27 -10.09
C ASN A 160 12.15 -13.25 -11.18
N GLN A 161 12.53 -13.01 -12.44
CA GLN A 161 12.21 -13.88 -13.58
C GLN A 161 10.71 -14.04 -13.84
N LEU A 162 9.95 -12.98 -13.58
CA LEU A 162 8.51 -12.93 -13.80
C LEU A 162 8.17 -12.17 -15.08
N SER A 163 6.97 -12.40 -15.62
CA SER A 163 6.46 -11.65 -16.78
C SER A 163 6.19 -10.18 -16.45
N ILE A 164 6.31 -9.35 -17.45
CA ILE A 164 5.96 -7.93 -17.35
C ILE A 164 4.92 -7.56 -18.39
#